data_180453b6eebf4243e0a4718bfd11628e
#
_entry.id   180453b6eebf4243e0a4718bfd11628e
#
_cell.length_a   1.000
_cell.length_b   1.000
_cell.length_c   1.000
_cell.angle_alpha   90.00
_cell.angle_beta   90.00
_cell.angle_gamma   90.00
#
_symmetry.space_group_name_H-M   'P 1'
#
loop_
_entity.id
_entity.type
_entity.pdbx_description
1 polymer ?
#
loop_
_entity_poly.entity_id
_entity_poly.type
_entity_poly.pdbx_seq_one_letter_code
_entity_poly.pdbx_strand_id
1 'polypeptide(L)'
;MDRYNPIFMMADSGARGSMAQIRQLAGMRGLMADTAGRTIEIPIKANFREGLSVLEYFISSRGARKGMADTALRTADSGYLTRRLVDVSQEVIIREDDCGTTDGIEVSEIEEYGQVIETFAERVHGRYPAEDIVDPATGEVLFDRNTMLRKDDAAVLEAHGIHAVKIRSVLTCRARSGVCAKCYGINLAIGEPVGMGEAVGIIAAQSSASPVPS
;
A
#
# COMPACT_ATOMS: atom_id res chain seq x y z
N MET A 1 -0.59 -7.01 -26.70
CA MET A 1 0.74 -6.37 -26.79
C MET A 1 1.76 -7.44 -26.48
N ASP A 2 2.89 -7.49 -27.20
CA ASP A 2 3.93 -8.48 -26.95
C ASP A 2 4.56 -8.24 -25.55
N ARG A 3 4.82 -9.33 -24.81
CA ARG A 3 5.43 -9.25 -23.46
C ARG A 3 6.82 -8.61 -23.46
N TYR A 4 7.56 -8.74 -24.57
CA TYR A 4 8.89 -8.17 -24.75
C TYR A 4 8.88 -6.73 -25.28
N ASN A 5 7.68 -6.15 -25.49
CA ASN A 5 7.60 -4.75 -25.88
C ASN A 5 8.05 -3.86 -24.71
N PRO A 6 9.00 -2.92 -24.91
CA PRO A 6 9.50 -2.06 -23.84
C PRO A 6 8.41 -1.26 -23.13
N ILE A 7 7.39 -0.80 -23.86
CA ILE A 7 6.26 -0.06 -23.29
C ILE A 7 5.43 -0.96 -22.37
N PHE A 8 5.18 -2.21 -22.78
CA PHE A 8 4.48 -3.17 -21.96
C PHE A 8 5.27 -3.48 -20.69
N MET A 9 6.57 -3.75 -20.80
CA MET A 9 7.44 -4.03 -19.66
C MET A 9 7.47 -2.88 -18.65
N MET A 10 7.55 -1.63 -19.10
CA MET A 10 7.52 -0.46 -18.22
C MET A 10 6.18 -0.33 -17.48
N ALA A 11 5.06 -0.56 -18.16
CA ALA A 11 3.73 -0.45 -17.56
C ALA A 11 3.41 -1.63 -16.64
N ASP A 12 3.81 -2.85 -17.01
CA ASP A 12 3.57 -4.08 -16.25
C ASP A 12 4.38 -4.09 -14.94
N SER A 13 5.64 -3.65 -15.00
CA SER A 13 6.49 -3.51 -13.81
C SER A 13 6.09 -2.36 -12.88
N GLY A 14 5.17 -1.49 -13.29
CA GLY A 14 4.79 -0.30 -12.53
C GLY A 14 5.85 0.81 -12.49
N ALA A 15 6.97 0.65 -13.20
CA ALA A 15 8.08 1.63 -13.18
C ALA A 15 7.67 2.96 -13.81
N ARG A 16 6.96 2.93 -14.93
CA ARG A 16 6.48 4.13 -15.62
C ARG A 16 5.32 3.83 -16.56
N GLY A 17 4.36 4.77 -16.59
CA GLY A 17 3.20 4.65 -17.48
C GLY A 17 2.08 3.77 -16.92
N SER A 18 0.91 3.92 -17.49
CA SER A 18 -0.26 3.11 -17.17
C SER A 18 -0.94 2.63 -18.46
N MET A 19 -1.78 1.60 -18.34
CA MET A 19 -2.58 1.12 -19.49
C MET A 19 -3.49 2.21 -20.04
N ALA A 20 -3.97 3.13 -19.21
CA ALA A 20 -4.77 4.27 -19.65
C ALA A 20 -3.97 5.22 -20.56
N GLN A 21 -2.70 5.49 -20.23
CA GLN A 21 -1.82 6.31 -21.05
C GLN A 21 -1.48 5.63 -22.38
N ILE A 22 -1.22 4.31 -22.38
CA ILE A 22 -0.97 3.53 -23.59
C ILE A 22 -2.18 3.56 -24.51
N ARG A 23 -3.39 3.46 -23.96
CA ARG A 23 -4.64 3.54 -24.72
C ARG A 23 -4.82 4.91 -25.39
N GLN A 24 -4.41 5.99 -24.75
CA GLN A 24 -4.45 7.33 -25.34
C GLN A 24 -3.44 7.51 -26.48
N LEU A 25 -2.32 6.78 -26.46
CA LEU A 25 -1.28 6.84 -27.50
C LEU A 25 -1.65 6.03 -28.75
N ALA A 26 -2.24 4.84 -28.59
CA ALA A 26 -2.42 3.86 -29.65
C ALA A 26 -3.86 3.35 -29.81
N GLY A 27 -4.77 3.74 -28.95
CA GLY A 27 -6.19 3.36 -29.00
C GLY A 27 -7.11 4.54 -29.29
N MET A 28 -8.06 4.78 -28.40
CA MET A 28 -8.96 5.91 -28.43
C MET A 28 -8.84 6.71 -27.14
N ARG A 29 -8.77 8.03 -27.23
CA ARG A 29 -8.64 8.89 -26.07
C ARG A 29 -9.90 8.92 -25.21
N GLY A 30 -11.08 8.98 -25.84
CA GLY A 30 -12.38 8.87 -25.18
C GLY A 30 -12.93 10.20 -24.65
N LEU A 31 -13.74 10.10 -23.59
CA LEU A 31 -14.39 11.26 -22.98
C LEU A 31 -13.41 12.08 -22.16
N MET A 32 -13.53 13.41 -22.28
CA MET A 32 -12.69 14.37 -21.56
C MET A 32 -13.51 15.11 -20.50
N ALA A 33 -12.86 15.54 -19.44
CA ALA A 33 -13.49 16.39 -18.43
C ALA A 33 -13.28 17.86 -18.74
N ASP A 34 -14.32 18.67 -18.49
CA ASP A 34 -14.24 20.14 -18.51
C ASP A 34 -13.48 20.67 -17.28
N THR A 35 -13.16 21.95 -17.28
CA THR A 35 -12.50 22.64 -16.16
C THR A 35 -13.31 22.55 -14.86
N ALA A 36 -14.63 22.40 -14.93
CA ALA A 36 -15.51 22.17 -13.79
C ALA A 36 -15.56 20.70 -13.30
N GLY A 37 -14.88 19.77 -13.98
CA GLY A 37 -14.92 18.33 -13.67
C GLY A 37 -16.08 17.57 -14.31
N ARG A 38 -16.93 18.24 -15.10
CA ARG A 38 -18.03 17.58 -15.81
C ARG A 38 -17.53 16.90 -17.07
N THR A 39 -18.04 15.73 -17.39
CA THR A 39 -17.72 15.01 -18.62
C THR A 39 -18.29 15.71 -19.84
N ILE A 40 -17.48 15.95 -20.85
CA ILE A 40 -17.91 16.48 -22.15
C ILE A 40 -18.48 15.31 -22.95
N GLU A 41 -19.69 15.48 -23.47
CA GLU A 41 -20.44 14.42 -24.19
C GLU A 41 -19.78 13.98 -25.50
N ILE A 42 -19.00 14.85 -26.13
CA ILE A 42 -18.31 14.57 -27.39
C ILE A 42 -17.02 13.80 -27.11
N PRO A 43 -16.92 12.50 -27.46
CA PRO A 43 -15.72 11.71 -27.25
C PRO A 43 -14.64 12.05 -28.30
N ILE A 44 -13.38 12.00 -27.89
CA ILE A 44 -12.24 12.07 -28.80
C ILE A 44 -11.98 10.65 -29.29
N LYS A 45 -12.23 10.40 -30.58
CA LYS A 45 -12.07 9.09 -31.21
C LYS A 45 -10.62 8.84 -31.66
N ALA A 46 -9.87 9.88 -31.96
CA ALA A 46 -8.49 9.80 -32.37
C ALA A 46 -7.55 9.52 -31.21
N ASN A 47 -6.35 9.06 -31.51
CA ASN A 47 -5.24 8.90 -30.60
C ASN A 47 -4.10 9.87 -30.92
N PHE A 48 -3.10 9.95 -30.06
CA PHE A 48 -1.97 10.84 -30.27
C PHE A 48 -1.09 10.45 -31.46
N ARG A 49 -1.06 9.17 -31.85
CA ARG A 49 -0.29 8.69 -32.99
C ARG A 49 -0.88 9.16 -34.33
N GLU A 50 -2.21 9.15 -34.44
CA GLU A 50 -2.93 9.63 -35.63
C GLU A 50 -2.98 11.14 -35.70
N GLY A 51 -2.94 11.79 -34.54
CA GLY A 51 -3.14 13.21 -34.39
C GLY A 51 -4.61 13.57 -34.14
N LEU A 52 -4.83 14.69 -33.51
CA LEU A 52 -6.15 15.19 -33.14
C LEU A 52 -6.63 16.24 -34.16
N SER A 53 -7.93 16.28 -34.41
CA SER A 53 -8.55 17.42 -35.12
C SER A 53 -8.44 18.70 -34.28
N VAL A 54 -8.61 19.86 -34.90
CA VAL A 54 -8.52 21.16 -34.21
C VAL A 54 -9.50 21.25 -33.04
N LEU A 55 -10.73 20.74 -33.22
CA LEU A 55 -11.71 20.73 -32.17
C LEU A 55 -11.35 19.79 -31.02
N GLU A 56 -10.89 18.58 -31.32
CA GLU A 56 -10.45 17.60 -30.32
C GLU A 56 -9.24 18.10 -29.55
N TYR A 57 -8.30 18.76 -30.23
CA TYR A 57 -7.15 19.39 -29.60
C TYR A 57 -7.57 20.51 -28.64
N PHE A 58 -8.51 21.37 -29.04
CA PHE A 58 -9.01 22.43 -28.18
C PHE A 58 -9.66 21.89 -26.91
N ILE A 59 -10.52 20.88 -27.04
CA ILE A 59 -11.14 20.20 -25.90
C ILE A 59 -10.07 19.60 -24.98
N SER A 60 -9.09 18.94 -25.57
CA SER A 60 -7.97 18.32 -24.81
C SER A 60 -7.12 19.32 -24.07
N SER A 61 -6.86 20.50 -24.65
CA SER A 61 -6.00 21.52 -24.06
C SER A 61 -6.58 22.11 -22.77
N ARG A 62 -7.90 22.19 -22.65
CA ARG A 62 -8.59 22.65 -21.44
C ARG A 62 -8.35 21.67 -20.28
N GLY A 63 -8.50 20.37 -20.53
CA GLY A 63 -8.22 19.33 -19.55
C GLY A 63 -6.76 19.29 -19.13
N ALA A 64 -5.82 19.44 -20.08
CA ALA A 64 -4.39 19.49 -19.79
C ALA A 64 -4.01 20.68 -18.89
N ARG A 65 -4.58 21.86 -19.17
CA ARG A 65 -4.35 23.07 -18.34
C ARG A 65 -4.87 22.85 -16.92
N LYS A 66 -6.06 22.29 -16.75
CA LYS A 66 -6.60 21.93 -15.44
C LYS A 66 -5.68 20.94 -14.71
N GLY A 67 -5.25 19.89 -15.39
CA GLY A 67 -4.34 18.89 -14.79
C GLY A 67 -3.04 19.49 -14.31
N MET A 68 -2.43 20.41 -15.07
CA MET A 68 -1.21 21.11 -14.63
C MET A 68 -1.46 22.00 -13.41
N ALA A 69 -2.54 22.76 -13.39
CA ALA A 69 -2.90 23.60 -12.24
C ALA A 69 -3.21 22.77 -11.00
N ASP A 70 -4.00 21.71 -11.14
CA ASP A 70 -4.35 20.80 -10.03
C ASP A 70 -3.09 20.11 -9.46
N THR A 71 -2.16 19.68 -10.29
CA THR A 71 -0.89 19.09 -9.86
C THR A 71 -0.07 20.08 -9.05
N ALA A 72 0.07 21.32 -9.53
CA ALA A 72 0.83 22.35 -8.82
C ALA A 72 0.25 22.67 -7.43
N LEU A 73 -1.09 22.78 -7.31
CA LEU A 73 -1.76 23.04 -6.03
C LEU A 73 -1.67 21.81 -5.10
N ARG A 74 -1.92 20.61 -5.62
CA ARG A 74 -1.91 19.39 -4.83
C ARG A 74 -0.53 19.05 -4.26
N THR A 75 0.54 19.44 -4.94
CA THR A 75 1.92 19.28 -4.45
C THR A 75 2.15 20.06 -3.15
N ALA A 76 1.64 21.28 -3.07
CA ALA A 76 1.76 22.12 -1.87
C ALA A 76 0.99 21.50 -0.69
N ASP A 77 -0.24 21.03 -0.90
CA ASP A 77 -1.07 20.39 0.12
C ASP A 77 -0.43 19.10 0.63
N SER A 78 0.10 18.26 -0.27
CA SER A 78 0.82 17.04 0.07
C SER A 78 2.08 17.33 0.88
N GLY A 79 2.85 18.35 0.51
CA GLY A 79 4.04 18.77 1.25
C GLY A 79 3.71 19.24 2.68
N TYR A 80 2.66 20.03 2.83
CA TYR A 80 2.20 20.48 4.13
C TYR A 80 1.67 19.34 5.01
N LEU A 81 0.93 18.40 4.43
CA LEU A 81 0.47 17.19 5.13
C LEU A 81 1.65 16.34 5.61
N THR A 82 2.62 16.09 4.73
CA THR A 82 3.83 15.33 5.06
C THR A 82 4.56 15.95 6.25
N ARG A 83 4.78 17.27 6.22
CA ARG A 83 5.46 17.97 7.30
C ARG A 83 4.73 17.77 8.64
N ARG A 84 3.41 17.97 8.68
CA ARG A 84 2.63 17.79 9.91
C ARG A 84 2.68 16.36 10.44
N LEU A 85 2.60 15.36 9.53
CA LEU A 85 2.70 13.95 9.92
C LEU A 85 4.07 13.64 10.50
N VAL A 86 5.15 14.11 9.88
CA VAL A 86 6.52 13.92 10.39
C VAL A 86 6.70 14.61 11.75
N ASP A 87 6.23 15.85 11.91
CA ASP A 87 6.36 16.58 13.17
C ASP A 87 5.69 15.84 14.34
N VAL A 88 4.56 15.17 14.11
CA VAL A 88 3.85 14.39 15.14
C VAL A 88 4.50 13.00 15.36
N SER A 89 4.97 12.35 14.30
CA SER A 89 5.41 10.96 14.36
C SER A 89 6.92 10.78 14.58
N GLN A 90 7.72 11.86 14.58
CA GLN A 90 9.18 11.77 14.73
C GLN A 90 9.63 11.14 16.04
N GLU A 91 8.80 11.19 17.07
CA GLU A 91 9.11 10.61 18.39
C GLU A 91 8.82 9.10 18.45
N VAL A 92 8.14 8.55 17.44
CA VAL A 92 7.82 7.12 17.37
C VAL A 92 9.02 6.37 16.82
N ILE A 93 9.86 5.90 17.74
CA ILE A 93 11.12 5.18 17.48
C ILE A 93 11.05 3.84 18.19
N ILE A 94 11.75 2.82 17.65
CA ILE A 94 11.91 1.54 18.34
C ILE A 94 12.86 1.73 19.52
N ARG A 95 12.31 1.62 20.74
CA ARG A 95 13.09 1.87 21.98
C ARG A 95 13.25 0.65 22.87
N GLU A 96 12.40 -0.34 22.72
CA GLU A 96 12.37 -1.56 23.51
C GLU A 96 12.29 -2.76 22.57
N ASP A 97 12.87 -3.87 22.96
CA ASP A 97 12.78 -5.10 22.20
C ASP A 97 11.40 -5.74 22.35
N ASP A 98 10.91 -5.84 23.59
CA ASP A 98 9.60 -6.41 23.89
C ASP A 98 8.91 -5.68 25.05
N CYS A 99 7.71 -5.19 24.82
CA CYS A 99 6.87 -4.57 25.87
C CYS A 99 6.07 -5.59 26.71
N GLY A 100 6.16 -6.88 26.40
CA GLY A 100 5.52 -7.97 27.16
C GLY A 100 3.99 -8.04 27.05
N THR A 101 3.37 -7.29 26.13
CA THR A 101 1.90 -7.31 25.97
C THR A 101 1.41 -8.65 25.41
N THR A 102 0.24 -9.07 25.87
CA THR A 102 -0.56 -10.17 25.32
C THR A 102 -1.73 -9.65 24.50
N ASP A 103 -1.92 -8.33 24.46
CA ASP A 103 -2.95 -7.71 23.65
C ASP A 103 -2.53 -7.73 22.19
N GLY A 104 -3.47 -8.02 21.31
CA GLY A 104 -3.24 -8.10 19.88
C GLY A 104 -4.50 -7.77 19.10
N ILE A 105 -4.38 -7.78 17.80
CA ILE A 105 -5.47 -7.62 16.85
C ILE A 105 -5.68 -8.96 16.15
N GLU A 106 -6.93 -9.41 16.08
CA GLU A 106 -7.28 -10.59 15.31
C GLU A 106 -7.22 -10.27 13.82
N VAL A 107 -6.52 -11.09 13.08
CA VAL A 107 -6.28 -10.95 11.66
C VAL A 107 -6.72 -12.19 10.92
N SER A 108 -7.61 -12.00 9.95
CA SER A 108 -8.08 -12.98 8.99
C SER A 108 -7.95 -12.42 7.57
N GLU A 109 -8.25 -13.23 6.58
CA GLU A 109 -8.37 -12.80 5.20
C GLU A 109 -9.41 -11.67 5.04
N ILE A 110 -9.13 -10.68 4.18
CA ILE A 110 -10.10 -9.64 3.83
C ILE A 110 -10.72 -9.98 2.48
N GLU A 111 -12.00 -10.29 2.52
CA GLU A 111 -12.81 -10.53 1.35
C GLU A 111 -13.88 -9.43 1.21
N GLU A 112 -14.02 -8.86 0.04
CA GLU A 112 -15.04 -7.86 -0.26
C GLU A 112 -15.71 -8.20 -1.61
N TYR A 113 -17.04 -8.32 -1.61
CA TYR A 113 -17.83 -8.68 -2.79
C TYR A 113 -17.39 -9.98 -3.51
N GLY A 114 -16.88 -10.98 -2.76
CA GLY A 114 -16.41 -12.26 -3.32
C GLY A 114 -15.04 -12.17 -3.99
N GLN A 115 -14.30 -11.10 -3.76
CA GLN A 115 -12.90 -10.96 -4.17
C GLN A 115 -12.01 -10.81 -2.95
N VAL A 116 -10.96 -11.62 -2.90
CA VAL A 116 -9.92 -11.50 -1.87
C VAL A 116 -9.11 -10.25 -2.18
N ILE A 117 -9.17 -9.25 -1.29
CA ILE A 117 -8.39 -8.01 -1.39
C ILE A 117 -6.99 -8.25 -0.84
N GLU A 118 -6.91 -8.90 0.31
CA GLU A 118 -5.66 -9.17 1.02
C GLU A 118 -5.69 -10.57 1.60
N THR A 119 -4.72 -11.39 1.22
CA THR A 119 -4.65 -12.78 1.67
C THR A 119 -4.22 -12.87 3.13
N PHE A 120 -4.61 -13.94 3.81
CA PHE A 120 -4.18 -14.20 5.17
C PHE A 120 -2.64 -14.20 5.31
N ALA A 121 -1.93 -14.79 4.35
CA ALA A 121 -0.49 -14.85 4.31
C ALA A 121 0.18 -13.46 4.25
N GLU A 122 -0.38 -12.51 3.49
CA GLU A 122 0.15 -11.14 3.38
C GLU A 122 -0.06 -10.37 4.69
N ARG A 123 -1.17 -10.57 5.36
CA ARG A 123 -1.51 -9.88 6.61
C ARG A 123 -0.70 -10.37 7.81
N VAL A 124 -0.34 -11.63 7.84
CA VAL A 124 0.40 -12.27 8.95
C VAL A 124 1.91 -12.14 8.76
N HIS A 125 2.36 -11.97 7.50
CA HIS A 125 3.79 -11.87 7.18
C HIS A 125 4.51 -10.79 7.96
N GLY A 126 5.60 -11.18 8.64
CA GLY A 126 6.46 -10.27 9.40
C GLY A 126 5.88 -9.81 10.74
N ARG A 127 4.82 -10.43 11.22
CA ARG A 127 4.20 -10.13 12.52
C ARG A 127 4.53 -11.19 13.55
N TYR A 128 4.47 -10.78 14.81
CA TYR A 128 4.58 -11.69 15.96
C TYR A 128 3.20 -12.04 16.49
N PRO A 129 2.91 -13.30 16.82
CA PRO A 129 1.68 -13.66 17.50
C PRO A 129 1.60 -12.99 18.89
N ALA A 130 0.40 -12.65 19.33
CA ALA A 130 0.18 -12.14 20.69
C ALA A 130 0.17 -13.28 21.73
N GLU A 131 -0.22 -14.47 21.30
CA GLU A 131 -0.33 -15.69 22.08
C GLU A 131 0.27 -16.86 21.27
N ASP A 132 0.62 -17.97 21.96
CA ASP A 132 1.11 -19.15 21.28
C ASP A 132 0.01 -19.73 20.38
N ILE A 133 0.35 -20.04 19.14
CA ILE A 133 -0.58 -20.61 18.18
C ILE A 133 -0.57 -22.13 18.36
N VAL A 134 -1.71 -22.65 18.79
CA VAL A 134 -1.90 -24.07 19.09
C VAL A 134 -2.75 -24.72 18.01
N ASP A 135 -2.39 -25.92 17.58
CA ASP A 135 -3.19 -26.73 16.66
C ASP A 135 -4.51 -27.14 17.35
N PRO A 136 -5.68 -26.81 16.80
CA PRO A 136 -6.96 -27.17 17.37
C PRO A 136 -7.21 -28.69 17.40
N ALA A 137 -6.51 -29.49 16.59
CA ALA A 137 -6.68 -30.93 16.50
C ALA A 137 -5.79 -31.71 17.49
N THR A 138 -4.53 -31.31 17.64
CA THR A 138 -3.52 -32.03 18.44
C THR A 138 -3.22 -31.37 19.78
N GLY A 139 -3.49 -30.06 19.91
CA GLY A 139 -3.11 -29.28 21.09
C GLY A 139 -1.61 -28.96 21.17
N GLU A 140 -0.85 -29.23 20.13
CA GLU A 140 0.56 -28.88 20.07
C GLU A 140 0.75 -27.42 19.69
N VAL A 141 1.80 -26.78 20.23
CA VAL A 141 2.17 -25.41 19.86
C VAL A 141 2.87 -25.42 18.50
N LEU A 142 2.22 -24.86 17.49
CA LEU A 142 2.79 -24.72 16.15
C LEU A 142 3.80 -23.58 16.09
N PHE A 143 3.45 -22.42 16.64
CA PHE A 143 4.30 -21.24 16.69
C PHE A 143 4.25 -20.58 18.06
N ASP A 144 5.42 -20.31 18.63
CA ASP A 144 5.57 -19.55 19.86
C ASP A 144 5.33 -18.06 19.60
N ARG A 145 4.77 -17.36 20.57
CA ARG A 145 4.56 -15.89 20.58
C ARG A 145 5.82 -15.06 20.30
N ASN A 146 7.00 -15.64 20.45
CA ASN A 146 8.28 -14.98 20.17
C ASN A 146 8.81 -15.23 18.74
N THR A 147 8.13 -16.04 17.95
CA THR A 147 8.52 -16.36 16.58
C THR A 147 7.85 -15.41 15.59
N MET A 148 8.64 -14.76 14.75
CA MET A 148 8.10 -13.92 13.69
C MET A 148 7.56 -14.81 12.57
N LEU A 149 6.29 -14.62 12.23
CA LEU A 149 5.63 -15.39 11.18
C LEU A 149 6.09 -14.92 9.79
N ARG A 150 6.44 -15.87 8.95
CA ARG A 150 6.82 -15.66 7.56
C ARG A 150 5.67 -16.03 6.62
N LYS A 151 5.83 -15.70 5.36
CA LYS A 151 4.80 -15.99 4.34
C LYS A 151 4.54 -17.51 4.21
N ASP A 152 5.58 -18.32 4.33
CA ASP A 152 5.47 -19.79 4.25
C ASP A 152 4.76 -20.39 5.46
N ASP A 153 4.89 -19.76 6.63
CA ASP A 153 4.25 -20.22 7.87
C ASP A 153 2.72 -20.06 7.82
N ALA A 154 2.23 -19.09 7.06
CA ALA A 154 0.79 -18.92 6.84
C ALA A 154 0.16 -20.13 6.14
N ALA A 155 0.85 -20.72 5.17
CA ALA A 155 0.37 -21.93 4.49
C ALA A 155 0.29 -23.13 5.46
N VAL A 156 1.19 -23.21 6.44
CA VAL A 156 1.14 -24.22 7.50
C VAL A 156 -0.09 -24.00 8.39
N LEU A 157 -0.36 -22.75 8.78
CA LEU A 157 -1.53 -22.40 9.60
C LEU A 157 -2.85 -22.76 8.89
N GLU A 158 -2.96 -22.41 7.60
CA GLU A 158 -4.12 -22.73 6.78
C GLU A 158 -4.33 -24.26 6.63
N ALA A 159 -3.25 -25.03 6.50
CA ALA A 159 -3.30 -26.49 6.42
C ALA A 159 -3.84 -27.13 7.72
N HIS A 160 -3.63 -26.48 8.88
CA HIS A 160 -4.20 -26.87 10.18
C HIS A 160 -5.59 -26.26 10.47
N GLY A 161 -6.19 -25.58 9.46
CA GLY A 161 -7.52 -24.99 9.55
C GLY A 161 -7.59 -23.70 10.37
N ILE A 162 -6.45 -23.04 10.57
CA ILE A 162 -6.35 -21.75 11.28
C ILE A 162 -6.40 -20.63 10.26
N HIS A 163 -7.53 -19.92 10.17
CA HIS A 163 -7.76 -18.81 9.25
C HIS A 163 -7.77 -17.44 9.92
N ALA A 164 -7.63 -17.40 11.23
CA ALA A 164 -7.55 -16.18 12.02
C ALA A 164 -6.51 -16.34 13.12
N VAL A 165 -5.66 -15.34 13.29
CA VAL A 165 -4.60 -15.33 14.29
C VAL A 165 -4.54 -13.96 14.96
N LYS A 166 -4.37 -13.97 16.28
CA LYS A 166 -4.16 -12.76 17.05
C LYS A 166 -2.69 -12.34 16.99
N ILE A 167 -2.41 -11.27 16.25
CA ILE A 167 -1.06 -10.73 16.08
C ILE A 167 -0.82 -9.49 16.93
N ARG A 168 0.42 -9.24 17.29
CA ARG A 168 0.86 -8.00 17.95
C ARG A 168 0.79 -6.83 16.98
N SER A 169 0.40 -5.67 17.50
CA SER A 169 0.29 -4.43 16.71
C SER A 169 0.89 -3.26 17.45
N VAL A 170 1.33 -2.26 16.70
CA VAL A 170 1.76 -0.97 17.25
C VAL A 170 0.64 -0.26 18.02
N LEU A 171 -0.61 -0.50 17.65
CA LEU A 171 -1.80 0.09 18.30
C LEU A 171 -2.06 -0.46 19.70
N THR A 172 -1.62 -1.69 19.98
CA THR A 172 -1.77 -2.35 21.28
C THR A 172 -0.45 -2.40 22.07
N CYS A 173 0.59 -1.72 21.57
CA CYS A 173 1.89 -1.68 22.23
C CYS A 173 1.82 -0.94 23.56
N ARG A 174 2.42 -1.52 24.61
CA ARG A 174 2.49 -0.95 25.97
C ARG A 174 3.86 -0.38 26.32
N ALA A 175 4.71 -0.10 25.33
CA ALA A 175 5.96 0.60 25.53
C ALA A 175 5.72 1.99 26.15
N ARG A 176 6.56 2.41 27.08
CA ARG A 176 6.43 3.73 27.75
C ARG A 176 6.63 4.90 26.79
N SER A 177 7.48 4.72 25.80
CA SER A 177 7.80 5.72 24.79
C SER A 177 8.17 5.03 23.50
N GLY A 178 7.66 5.53 22.36
CA GLY A 178 7.85 4.87 21.06
C GLY A 178 7.10 3.56 20.95
N VAL A 179 7.70 2.58 20.28
CA VAL A 179 7.14 1.26 20.01
C VAL A 179 8.20 0.20 20.27
N CYS A 180 7.83 -1.02 20.67
CA CYS A 180 8.76 -2.13 20.78
C CYS A 180 8.93 -2.87 19.44
N ALA A 181 10.07 -3.53 19.25
CA ALA A 181 10.42 -4.24 18.03
C ALA A 181 9.41 -5.35 17.69
N LYS A 182 8.98 -6.14 18.65
CA LYS A 182 8.00 -7.22 18.42
C LYS A 182 6.62 -6.74 18.04
N CYS A 183 6.15 -5.58 18.55
CA CYS A 183 4.86 -5.01 18.14
C CYS A 183 4.91 -4.40 16.74
N TYR A 184 6.07 -3.91 16.33
CA TYR A 184 6.28 -3.42 14.97
C TYR A 184 6.45 -4.57 13.98
N GLY A 185 7.34 -5.53 14.26
CA GLY A 185 7.60 -6.71 13.46
C GLY A 185 8.76 -6.54 12.48
N ILE A 186 8.52 -6.92 11.23
CA ILE A 186 9.53 -6.95 10.16
C ILE A 186 9.88 -5.55 9.64
N ASN A 187 11.15 -5.33 9.35
CA ASN A 187 11.61 -4.25 8.48
C ASN A 187 11.50 -4.70 7.02
N LEU A 188 10.57 -4.12 6.28
CA LEU A 188 10.26 -4.50 4.90
C LEU A 188 11.42 -4.27 3.91
N ALA A 189 12.39 -3.41 4.27
CA ALA A 189 13.53 -3.12 3.40
C ALA A 189 14.56 -4.26 3.36
N ILE A 190 14.78 -4.90 4.52
CA ILE A 190 15.79 -5.95 4.68
C ILE A 190 15.21 -7.35 4.92
N GLY A 191 13.91 -7.45 5.21
CA GLY A 191 13.23 -8.73 5.48
C GLY A 191 13.55 -9.36 6.83
N GLU A 192 14.16 -8.61 7.76
CA GLU A 192 14.53 -9.05 9.10
C GLU A 192 13.74 -8.28 10.18
N PRO A 193 13.73 -8.75 11.43
CA PRO A 193 13.13 -7.98 12.53
C PRO A 193 13.72 -6.58 12.61
N VAL A 194 12.86 -5.60 12.95
CA VAL A 194 13.28 -4.20 13.05
C VAL A 194 14.34 -4.01 14.13
N GLY A 195 15.36 -3.20 13.83
CA GLY A 195 16.43 -2.86 14.75
C GLY A 195 16.04 -1.80 15.79
N MET A 196 16.75 -1.81 16.92
CA MET A 196 16.61 -0.77 17.94
C MET A 196 17.05 0.60 17.41
N GLY A 197 16.31 1.65 17.74
CA GLY A 197 16.61 3.03 17.32
C GLY A 197 16.05 3.42 15.94
N GLU A 198 15.36 2.52 15.24
CA GLU A 198 14.77 2.83 13.94
C GLU A 198 13.59 3.78 14.07
N ALA A 199 13.58 4.85 13.26
CA ALA A 199 12.56 5.90 13.29
C ALA A 199 11.34 5.50 12.45
N VAL A 200 10.59 4.52 12.90
CA VAL A 200 9.44 3.94 12.18
C VAL A 200 8.30 4.92 11.96
N GLY A 201 8.17 5.91 12.85
CA GLY A 201 7.17 6.96 12.70
C GLY A 201 7.41 7.85 11.50
N ILE A 202 8.66 8.22 11.21
CA ILE A 202 9.02 9.01 10.03
C ILE A 202 8.78 8.19 8.76
N ILE A 203 9.13 6.90 8.77
CA ILE A 203 8.87 5.99 7.64
C ILE A 203 7.37 5.91 7.34
N ALA A 204 6.55 5.73 8.38
CA ALA A 204 5.10 5.70 8.24
C ALA A 204 4.53 7.01 7.70
N ALA A 205 5.00 8.16 8.20
CA ALA A 205 4.57 9.48 7.73
C ALA A 205 4.91 9.72 6.26
N GLN A 206 6.12 9.37 5.84
CA GLN A 206 6.55 9.50 4.45
C GLN A 206 5.78 8.56 3.52
N SER A 207 5.53 7.32 3.94
CA SER A 207 4.74 6.38 3.17
C SER A 207 3.29 6.84 3.00
N SER A 208 2.65 7.33 4.07
CA SER A 208 1.26 7.80 4.06
C SER A 208 1.06 9.09 3.26
N ALA A 209 2.08 9.94 3.21
CA ALA A 209 2.02 11.23 2.53
C ALA A 209 2.51 11.17 1.08
N SER A 210 3.12 10.06 0.67
CA SER A 210 3.49 9.86 -0.73
C SER A 210 2.22 9.92 -1.60
N PRO A 211 2.14 10.81 -2.59
CA PRO A 211 0.98 10.86 -3.46
C PRO A 211 0.92 9.53 -4.22
N VAL A 212 -0.04 8.70 -3.84
CA VAL A 212 -0.39 7.52 -4.65
C VAL A 212 -0.80 8.05 -6.02
N PRO A 213 -0.14 7.66 -7.10
CA PRO A 213 -0.59 8.02 -8.43
C PRO A 213 -1.98 7.38 -8.61
N SER A 214 -2.99 8.22 -8.61
CA SER A 214 -4.38 7.87 -8.94
C SER A 214 -4.55 7.62 -10.44
#